data_28112fb4112dff3044802c94f81f55a6
#
_entry.id   28112fb4112dff3044802c94f81f55a6
#
_cell.length_a   1.000
_cell.length_b   1.000
_cell.length_c   1.000
_cell.angle_alpha   90.00
_cell.angle_beta   90.00
_cell.angle_gamma   90.00
#
_symmetry.space_group_name_H-M   'P 1'
#
loop_
_entity.id
_entity.type
_entity.pdbx_description
1 polymer ?
#
loop_
_entity_poly.entity_id
_entity_poly.type
_entity_poly.pdbx_seq_one_letter_code
_entity_poly.pdbx_strand_id
1 'polypeptide(L)'
;MAFSDLREWIDAVDALGDLKKVSGANIEEDIGAISDVYQSNPGSEAVLFDDIPGYPSGYRVLSCILSSPSRIALTFGFDPKYTLKETTKGIQNKLKTRDGIPSKIVKNGPILENIQEGKDVDVTTFPSPLWHEKDGGKYIGTADLVITQDPDTGW
;
A
#
# COMPACT_ATOMS: atom_id res chain seq x y z
N MET A 1 -6.05 14.29 -7.67
CA MET A 1 -5.28 13.33 -6.86
C MET A 1 -3.83 13.54 -7.20
N ALA A 2 -2.90 13.30 -6.27
CA ALA A 2 -1.47 13.48 -6.56
C ALA A 2 -0.92 12.36 -7.47
N PHE A 3 -1.53 11.18 -7.44
CA PHE A 3 -1.12 10.00 -8.20
C PHE A 3 -2.34 9.29 -8.79
N SER A 4 -2.18 8.69 -9.96
CA SER A 4 -3.23 7.90 -10.62
C SER A 4 -3.28 6.47 -10.06
N ASP A 5 -2.12 5.93 -9.68
CA ASP A 5 -1.98 4.60 -9.09
C ASP A 5 -0.77 4.50 -8.14
N LEU A 6 -0.57 3.33 -7.56
CA LEU A 6 0.53 3.06 -6.65
C LEU A 6 1.90 3.04 -7.35
N ARG A 7 1.97 2.75 -8.65
CA ARG A 7 3.23 2.73 -9.41
C ARG A 7 3.80 4.13 -9.55
N GLU A 8 2.98 5.12 -9.89
CA GLU A 8 3.40 6.53 -9.91
C GLU A 8 3.89 7.01 -8.54
N TRP A 9 3.26 6.56 -7.47
CA TRP A 9 3.70 6.86 -6.11
C TRP A 9 5.07 6.24 -5.80
N ILE A 10 5.28 4.97 -6.16
CA ILE A 10 6.56 4.27 -5.99
C ILE A 10 7.68 5.00 -6.74
N ASP A 11 7.43 5.36 -8.01
CA ASP A 11 8.39 6.08 -8.83
C ASP A 11 8.75 7.45 -8.24
N ALA A 12 7.77 8.17 -7.70
CA ALA A 12 8.00 9.45 -7.05
C ALA A 12 8.82 9.33 -5.76
N VAL A 13 8.58 8.29 -4.95
CA VAL A 13 9.36 8.01 -3.73
C VAL A 13 10.77 7.56 -4.06
N ASP A 14 10.94 6.74 -5.10
CA ASP A 14 12.26 6.33 -5.61
C ASP A 14 13.07 7.54 -6.09
N ALA A 15 12.43 8.45 -6.82
CA ALA A 15 13.06 9.70 -7.29
C ALA A 15 13.49 10.64 -6.14
N LEU A 16 12.83 10.55 -4.98
CA LEU A 16 13.24 11.25 -3.75
C LEU A 16 14.40 10.57 -3.03
N GLY A 17 14.81 9.36 -3.45
CA GLY A 17 15.79 8.55 -2.73
C GLY A 17 15.25 7.98 -1.41
N ASP A 18 13.93 7.87 -1.26
CA ASP A 18 13.24 7.44 -0.03
C ASP A 18 12.59 6.04 -0.19
N LEU A 19 13.13 5.23 -1.15
CA LEU A 19 12.70 3.87 -1.44
C LEU A 19 13.87 2.89 -1.38
N LYS A 20 13.76 1.89 -0.51
CA LYS A 20 14.67 0.74 -0.48
C LYS A 20 14.09 -0.41 -1.27
N LYS A 21 14.85 -0.94 -2.23
CA LYS A 21 14.49 -2.15 -2.99
C LYS A 21 15.21 -3.35 -2.40
N VAL A 22 14.48 -4.42 -2.12
CA VAL A 22 14.98 -5.69 -1.58
C VAL A 22 14.48 -6.81 -2.47
N SER A 23 15.42 -7.62 -3.02
CA SER A 23 15.11 -8.75 -3.88
C SER A 23 15.35 -10.07 -3.14
N GLY A 24 14.48 -11.06 -3.40
CA GLY A 24 14.66 -12.44 -2.90
C GLY A 24 14.27 -12.65 -1.43
N ALA A 25 13.66 -11.68 -0.77
CA ALA A 25 13.16 -11.83 0.60
C ALA A 25 11.93 -12.78 0.63
N ASN A 26 11.91 -13.74 1.56
CA ASN A 26 10.79 -14.67 1.71
C ASN A 26 9.64 -14.08 2.54
N ILE A 27 8.45 -14.63 2.37
CA ILE A 27 7.23 -14.16 3.05
C ILE A 27 7.08 -14.69 4.48
N GLU A 28 7.87 -15.68 4.87
CA GLU A 28 7.72 -16.33 6.18
C GLU A 28 8.48 -15.59 7.29
N GLU A 29 9.66 -15.04 6.97
CA GLU A 29 10.55 -14.45 7.97
C GLU A 29 11.10 -13.09 7.53
N ASP A 30 11.61 -12.98 6.28
CA ASP A 30 12.43 -11.84 5.88
C ASP A 30 11.61 -10.55 5.75
N ILE A 31 10.47 -10.60 5.03
CA ILE A 31 9.67 -9.40 4.74
C ILE A 31 9.17 -8.75 6.02
N GLY A 32 8.65 -9.56 6.96
CA GLY A 32 8.19 -9.07 8.25
C GLY A 32 9.32 -8.45 9.07
N ALA A 33 10.41 -9.18 9.25
CA ALA A 33 11.57 -8.73 10.04
C ALA A 33 12.21 -7.46 9.48
N ILE A 34 12.42 -7.38 8.16
CA ILE A 34 12.96 -6.19 7.51
C ILE A 34 12.02 -5.01 7.67
N SER A 35 10.71 -5.21 7.47
CA SER A 35 9.71 -4.16 7.64
C SER A 35 9.69 -3.61 9.05
N ASP A 36 9.80 -4.48 10.07
CA ASP A 36 9.83 -4.08 11.48
C ASP A 36 11.06 -3.22 11.82
N VAL A 37 12.23 -3.59 11.30
CA VAL A 37 13.46 -2.80 11.44
C VAL A 37 13.30 -1.40 10.84
N TYR A 38 12.75 -1.31 9.61
CA TYR A 38 12.56 -0.02 8.95
C TYR A 38 11.47 0.83 9.62
N GLN A 39 10.39 0.21 10.07
CA GLN A 39 9.31 0.91 10.76
C GLN A 39 9.76 1.45 12.13
N SER A 40 10.65 0.74 12.81
CA SER A 40 11.17 1.12 14.13
C SER A 40 12.21 2.24 14.08
N ASN A 41 12.77 2.54 12.90
CA ASN A 41 13.78 3.59 12.73
C ASN A 41 13.17 4.84 12.10
N PRO A 42 13.00 5.95 12.85
CA PRO A 42 12.48 7.20 12.31
C PRO A 42 13.30 7.70 11.11
N GLY A 43 12.63 8.02 10.02
CA GLY A 43 13.28 8.51 8.80
C GLY A 43 13.80 7.43 7.85
N SER A 44 13.55 6.14 8.15
CA SER A 44 13.83 5.06 7.21
C SER A 44 12.97 5.15 5.96
N GLU A 45 13.48 4.60 4.87
CA GLU A 45 12.82 4.55 3.57
C GLU A 45 11.56 3.66 3.60
N ALA A 46 10.69 3.79 2.61
CA ALA A 46 9.73 2.75 2.26
C ALA A 46 10.48 1.54 1.69
N VAL A 47 9.97 0.34 1.88
CA VAL A 47 10.63 -0.88 1.39
C VAL A 47 9.76 -1.57 0.35
N LEU A 48 10.33 -1.76 -0.83
CA LEU A 48 9.72 -2.52 -1.92
C LEU A 48 10.44 -3.86 -2.06
N PHE A 49 9.74 -4.94 -1.79
CA PHE A 49 10.21 -6.31 -1.97
C PHE A 49 9.83 -6.81 -3.36
N ASP A 50 10.80 -7.35 -4.08
CA ASP A 50 10.64 -7.93 -5.41
C ASP A 50 11.30 -9.31 -5.49
N ASP A 51 11.07 -10.05 -6.58
CA ASP A 51 11.59 -11.41 -6.77
C ASP A 51 11.33 -12.34 -5.57
N ILE A 52 10.10 -12.31 -5.07
CA ILE A 52 9.70 -13.04 -3.87
C ILE A 52 9.70 -14.55 -4.17
N PRO A 53 10.47 -15.38 -3.42
CA PRO A 53 10.52 -16.81 -3.64
C PRO A 53 9.15 -17.47 -3.60
N GLY A 54 8.83 -18.32 -4.60
CA GLY A 54 7.56 -19.02 -4.72
C GLY A 54 6.45 -18.25 -5.44
N TYR A 55 6.69 -17.00 -5.85
CA TYR A 55 5.72 -16.17 -6.58
C TYR A 55 6.23 -15.80 -7.98
N PRO A 56 5.32 -15.58 -8.94
CA PRO A 56 5.70 -15.14 -10.28
C PRO A 56 6.39 -13.76 -10.24
N SER A 57 7.29 -13.53 -11.21
CA SER A 57 7.93 -12.22 -11.38
C SER A 57 6.89 -11.11 -11.52
N GLY A 58 7.14 -9.96 -10.87
CA GLY A 58 6.24 -8.81 -10.85
C GLY A 58 5.26 -8.78 -9.69
N TYR A 59 5.14 -9.86 -8.90
CA TYR A 59 4.45 -9.81 -7.62
C TYR A 59 5.36 -9.18 -6.58
N ARG A 60 4.89 -8.11 -5.95
CA ARG A 60 5.70 -7.28 -5.04
C ARG A 60 4.94 -6.99 -3.76
N VAL A 61 5.69 -6.77 -2.69
CA VAL A 61 5.16 -6.27 -1.41
C VAL A 61 5.79 -4.91 -1.12
N LEU A 62 4.98 -3.94 -0.71
CA LEU A 62 5.43 -2.62 -0.32
C LEU A 62 5.09 -2.38 1.16
N SER A 63 6.08 -2.00 1.96
CA SER A 63 5.91 -1.70 3.38
C SER A 63 6.43 -0.32 3.76
N CYS A 64 6.15 0.12 4.99
CA CYS A 64 6.59 1.40 5.57
C CYS A 64 6.17 2.64 4.76
N ILE A 65 5.02 2.58 4.08
CA ILE A 65 4.57 3.61 3.13
C ILE A 65 4.46 4.99 3.78
N LEU A 66 3.82 5.09 4.95
CA LEU A 66 3.51 6.35 5.64
C LEU A 66 4.35 6.56 6.90
N SER A 67 5.51 5.93 7.01
CA SER A 67 6.38 6.05 8.20
C SER A 67 7.30 7.26 8.19
N SER A 68 7.23 8.16 7.20
CA SER A 68 7.97 9.42 7.20
C SER A 68 7.08 10.63 6.90
N PRO A 69 7.39 11.81 7.47
CA PRO A 69 6.67 13.05 7.15
C PRO A 69 6.71 13.41 5.67
N SER A 70 7.83 13.16 4.99
CA SER A 70 8.01 13.48 3.57
C SER A 70 7.08 12.64 2.69
N ARG A 71 6.99 11.33 2.95
CA ARG A 71 6.07 10.44 2.22
C ARG A 71 4.61 10.73 2.51
N ILE A 72 4.28 11.09 3.76
CA ILE A 72 2.93 11.56 4.10
C ILE A 72 2.59 12.82 3.29
N ALA A 73 3.47 13.83 3.29
CA ALA A 73 3.26 15.05 2.52
C ALA A 73 3.07 14.76 1.04
N LEU A 74 3.97 13.97 0.44
CA LEU A 74 3.90 13.54 -0.95
C LEU A 74 2.57 12.86 -1.29
N THR A 75 2.13 11.92 -0.45
CA THR A 75 0.90 11.14 -0.64
C THR A 75 -0.33 12.05 -0.71
N PHE A 76 -0.36 13.09 0.10
CA PHE A 76 -1.46 14.07 0.09
C PHE A 76 -1.27 15.22 -0.91
N GLY A 77 -0.22 15.17 -1.75
CA GLY A 77 0.04 16.15 -2.79
C GLY A 77 0.53 17.48 -2.24
N PHE A 78 1.36 17.43 -1.21
CA PHE A 78 2.11 18.56 -0.68
C PHE A 78 3.60 18.43 -0.99
N ASP A 79 4.37 19.51 -0.77
CA ASP A 79 5.82 19.46 -0.87
C ASP A 79 6.39 18.46 0.15
N PRO A 80 7.23 17.49 -0.27
CA PRO A 80 7.86 16.53 0.64
C PRO A 80 8.69 17.17 1.78
N LYS A 81 9.05 18.43 1.65
CA LYS A 81 9.75 19.19 2.69
C LYS A 81 8.84 19.69 3.83
N TYR A 82 7.52 19.56 3.67
CA TYR A 82 6.60 19.95 4.73
C TYR A 82 6.82 19.13 5.99
N THR A 83 6.78 19.81 7.11
CA THR A 83 6.69 19.18 8.43
C THR A 83 5.34 18.45 8.56
N LEU A 84 5.27 17.48 9.46
CA LEU A 84 4.01 16.80 9.77
C LEU A 84 2.90 17.78 10.17
N LYS A 85 3.24 18.84 10.90
CA LYS A 85 2.30 19.90 11.30
C LYS A 85 1.74 20.67 10.11
N GLU A 86 2.60 21.05 9.16
CA GLU A 86 2.17 21.76 7.92
C GLU A 86 1.30 20.87 7.06
N THR A 87 1.70 19.61 6.89
CA THR A 87 0.91 18.60 6.15
C THR A 87 -0.46 18.40 6.78
N THR A 88 -0.52 18.19 8.10
CA THR A 88 -1.80 18.03 8.82
C THR A 88 -2.71 19.25 8.64
N LYS A 89 -2.16 20.46 8.76
CA LYS A 89 -2.92 21.70 8.53
C LYS A 89 -3.40 21.81 7.09
N GLY A 90 -2.56 21.41 6.13
CA GLY A 90 -2.91 21.37 4.71
C GLY A 90 -4.06 20.40 4.45
N ILE A 91 -4.01 19.19 5.00
CA ILE A 91 -5.09 18.17 4.90
C ILE A 91 -6.39 18.73 5.49
N GLN A 92 -6.35 19.29 6.71
CA GLN A 92 -7.53 19.89 7.34
C GLN A 92 -8.16 20.98 6.47
N ASN A 93 -7.36 21.83 5.85
CA ASN A 93 -7.85 22.88 4.96
C ASN A 93 -8.48 22.30 3.68
N LYS A 94 -7.84 21.30 3.06
CA LYS A 94 -8.41 20.60 1.90
C LYS A 94 -9.76 19.96 2.22
N LEU A 95 -9.90 19.35 3.38
CA LEU A 95 -11.16 18.71 3.80
C LEU A 95 -12.29 19.71 4.03
N LYS A 96 -11.97 20.90 4.53
CA LYS A 96 -12.99 21.97 4.76
C LYS A 96 -13.57 22.55 3.47
N THR A 97 -12.77 22.55 2.40
CA THR A 97 -13.14 23.18 1.11
C THR A 97 -13.51 22.15 0.06
N ARG A 98 -13.54 20.85 0.40
CA ARG A 98 -13.77 19.79 -0.57
C ARG A 98 -15.27 19.57 -0.78
N ASP A 99 -15.72 19.83 -1.99
CA ASP A 99 -17.00 19.30 -2.47
C ASP A 99 -16.82 17.83 -2.84
N GLY A 100 -17.83 17.02 -2.51
CA GLY A 100 -17.83 15.61 -2.89
C GLY A 100 -17.80 15.46 -4.41
N ILE A 101 -16.87 14.64 -4.92
CA ILE A 101 -16.87 14.28 -6.34
C ILE A 101 -17.79 13.08 -6.51
N PRO A 102 -18.87 13.19 -7.29
CA PRO A 102 -19.79 12.06 -7.50
C PRO A 102 -19.04 10.92 -8.21
N SER A 103 -19.36 9.68 -7.82
CA SER A 103 -18.82 8.50 -8.48
C SER A 103 -19.32 8.42 -9.92
N LYS A 104 -18.43 8.02 -10.84
CA LYS A 104 -18.77 7.73 -12.23
C LYS A 104 -18.82 6.21 -12.42
N ILE A 105 -19.98 5.71 -12.82
CA ILE A 105 -20.13 4.30 -13.18
C ILE A 105 -19.53 4.08 -14.57
N VAL A 106 -18.60 3.15 -14.68
CA VAL A 106 -17.98 2.74 -15.94
C VAL A 106 -18.25 1.25 -16.18
N LYS A 107 -18.31 0.85 -17.46
CA LYS A 107 -18.57 -0.56 -17.84
C LYS A 107 -17.30 -1.41 -17.81
N ASN A 108 -16.14 -0.80 -18.00
CA ASN A 108 -14.85 -1.47 -18.06
C ASN A 108 -13.83 -0.67 -17.25
N GLY A 109 -12.82 -1.37 -16.71
CA GLY A 109 -11.71 -0.76 -15.99
C GLY A 109 -10.62 -1.80 -15.72
N PRO A 110 -9.41 -1.37 -15.31
CA PRO A 110 -8.29 -2.29 -15.05
C PRO A 110 -8.60 -3.39 -14.05
N ILE A 111 -9.52 -3.15 -13.12
CA ILE A 111 -9.98 -4.16 -12.15
C ILE A 111 -10.66 -5.37 -12.79
N LEU A 112 -11.11 -5.26 -14.05
CA LEU A 112 -11.77 -6.34 -14.77
C LEU A 112 -10.83 -7.07 -15.75
N GLU A 113 -9.53 -6.76 -15.76
CA GLU A 113 -8.56 -7.41 -16.64
C GLU A 113 -8.21 -8.84 -16.20
N ASN A 114 -8.26 -9.09 -14.88
CA ASN A 114 -7.99 -10.40 -14.30
C ASN A 114 -9.13 -10.74 -13.35
N ILE A 115 -9.97 -11.70 -13.75
CA ILE A 115 -11.13 -12.14 -12.98
C ILE A 115 -10.95 -13.60 -12.61
N GLN A 116 -11.12 -13.91 -11.33
CA GLN A 116 -11.21 -15.27 -10.82
C GLN A 116 -12.61 -15.47 -10.22
N GLU A 117 -13.29 -16.56 -10.60
CA GLU A 117 -14.66 -16.83 -10.18
C GLU A 117 -14.83 -18.25 -9.65
N GLY A 118 -15.74 -18.42 -8.72
CA GLY A 118 -16.12 -19.73 -8.19
C GLY A 118 -14.94 -20.50 -7.60
N LYS A 119 -14.66 -21.69 -8.10
CA LYS A 119 -13.59 -22.57 -7.63
C LYS A 119 -12.16 -22.09 -7.97
N ASP A 120 -12.05 -21.15 -8.88
CA ASP A 120 -10.75 -20.63 -9.34
C ASP A 120 -10.29 -19.44 -8.49
N VAL A 121 -11.10 -19.00 -7.51
CA VAL A 121 -10.74 -17.95 -6.55
C VAL A 121 -9.72 -18.51 -5.57
N ASP A 122 -8.49 -17.99 -5.64
CA ASP A 122 -7.40 -18.34 -4.74
C ASP A 122 -6.62 -17.10 -4.33
N VAL A 123 -6.87 -16.60 -3.13
CA VAL A 123 -6.18 -15.44 -2.55
C VAL A 123 -4.74 -15.73 -2.15
N THR A 124 -4.35 -17.02 -2.06
CA THR A 124 -2.97 -17.41 -1.72
C THR A 124 -2.00 -17.20 -2.88
N THR A 125 -2.50 -16.89 -4.08
CA THR A 125 -1.68 -16.49 -5.23
C THR A 125 -0.97 -15.14 -5.04
N PHE A 126 -1.41 -14.33 -4.07
CA PHE A 126 -0.75 -13.08 -3.71
C PHE A 126 0.29 -13.31 -2.61
N PRO A 127 1.47 -12.68 -2.67
CA PRO A 127 2.47 -12.77 -1.63
C PRO A 127 2.00 -12.08 -0.35
N SER A 128 1.43 -12.86 0.54
CA SER A 128 0.93 -12.39 1.83
C SER A 128 1.92 -12.77 2.92
N PRO A 129 2.69 -11.83 3.49
CA PRO A 129 3.71 -12.16 4.49
C PRO A 129 3.12 -12.60 5.84
N LEU A 130 3.87 -13.42 6.56
CA LEU A 130 3.79 -13.52 8.00
C LEU A 130 4.57 -12.32 8.57
N TRP A 131 3.86 -11.31 9.06
CA TRP A 131 4.50 -10.06 9.47
C TRP A 131 5.28 -10.20 10.78
N HIS A 132 4.76 -10.99 11.74
CA HIS A 132 5.42 -11.29 13.01
C HIS A 132 5.25 -12.76 13.37
N GLU A 133 6.23 -13.35 14.03
CA GLU A 133 6.27 -14.77 14.43
C GLU A 133 5.01 -15.25 15.17
N LYS A 134 4.38 -14.36 15.94
CA LYS A 134 3.21 -14.69 16.77
C LYS A 134 1.87 -14.29 16.15
N ASP A 135 1.85 -13.84 14.90
CA ASP A 135 0.61 -13.56 14.20
C ASP A 135 -0.20 -14.86 13.99
N GLY A 136 -1.52 -14.74 14.02
CA GLY A 136 -2.42 -15.88 13.81
C GLY A 136 -2.41 -16.43 12.38
N GLY A 137 -1.72 -15.79 11.45
CA GLY A 137 -1.60 -16.17 10.04
C GLY A 137 -1.06 -15.05 9.18
N LYS A 138 -0.92 -15.35 7.90
CA LYS A 138 -0.52 -14.39 6.87
C LYS A 138 -1.69 -13.47 6.52
N TYR A 139 -1.41 -12.21 6.21
CA TYR A 139 -2.42 -11.26 5.75
C TYR A 139 -1.84 -10.26 4.75
N ILE A 140 -2.69 -9.81 3.82
CA ILE A 140 -2.28 -9.03 2.65
C ILE A 140 -1.77 -7.64 3.05
N GLY A 141 -2.31 -7.06 4.11
CA GLY A 141 -1.88 -5.74 4.56
C GLY A 141 -2.55 -5.28 5.84
N THR A 142 -2.15 -4.08 6.29
CA THR A 142 -2.73 -3.38 7.43
C THR A 142 -3.29 -2.04 6.98
N ALA A 143 -4.23 -1.49 7.75
CA ALA A 143 -4.94 -0.26 7.42
C ALA A 143 -5.75 -0.34 6.11
N ASP A 144 -6.16 -1.53 5.74
CA ASP A 144 -7.03 -1.77 4.59
C ASP A 144 -8.47 -1.42 4.93
N LEU A 145 -9.20 -0.96 3.94
CA LEU A 145 -10.64 -0.82 4.02
C LEU A 145 -11.30 -2.04 3.37
N VAL A 146 -11.81 -2.96 4.19
CA VAL A 146 -12.53 -4.14 3.72
C VAL A 146 -14.00 -3.78 3.53
N ILE A 147 -14.48 -3.86 2.28
CA ILE A 147 -15.87 -3.56 1.92
C ILE A 147 -16.55 -4.87 1.56
N THR A 148 -17.53 -5.26 2.36
CA THR A 148 -18.33 -6.46 2.14
C THR A 148 -19.82 -6.12 2.17
N GLN A 149 -20.63 -7.04 1.69
CA GLN A 149 -22.07 -6.97 1.78
C GLN A 149 -22.62 -8.34 2.16
N ASP A 150 -23.54 -8.39 3.08
CA ASP A 150 -24.26 -9.61 3.42
C ASP A 150 -25.09 -10.07 2.22
N PRO A 151 -24.89 -11.31 1.72
CA PRO A 151 -25.55 -11.78 0.52
C PRO A 151 -27.06 -12.00 0.69
N ASP A 152 -27.55 -12.23 1.91
CA ASP A 152 -28.94 -12.53 2.19
C ASP A 152 -29.75 -11.27 2.51
N THR A 153 -29.18 -10.36 3.29
CA THR A 153 -29.87 -9.16 3.77
C THR A 153 -29.49 -7.90 3.01
N GLY A 154 -28.37 -7.91 2.29
CA GLY A 154 -27.82 -6.75 1.59
C GLY A 154 -27.22 -5.69 2.51
N TRP A 155 -27.04 -5.99 3.80
CA TRP A 155 -26.41 -5.11 4.79
C TRP A 155 -24.90 -5.07 4.63
#